data_b26cedac96aac79dcacf82226f7ec58f
#
_entry.id   b26cedac96aac79dcacf82226f7ec58f
#
_cell.length_a   1.000
_cell.length_b   1.000
_cell.length_c   1.000
_cell.angle_alpha   90.00
_cell.angle_beta   90.00
_cell.angle_gamma   90.00
#
_symmetry.space_group_name_H-M   'P 1'
#
loop_
_entity.id
_entity.type
_entity.pdbx_description
1 polymer ?
#
loop_
_entity_poly.entity_id
_entity_poly.type
_entity_poly.pdbx_seq_one_letter_code
_entity_poly.pdbx_strand_id
1 'polypeptide(L)'
;MKSLFKLSAVLLCGACISGGVYAASGVSGASVDSRNQFRDKRPIITADSVTPGAYDPHADYTNDTNSKIEHLFLPWEDVDLATLSAADAYARERERSLLITVEPWSWARDWRVGPEDLLAGILGGRYDANMSAVCSAAAQLKSPVTIRWAQEMEDNDGQFTWAFWNAEGYVNAYRHVIDICRKHLPSAQYMWSPKGEEGLAAFYPGDKYVDIIGLSVFGYQPYDKLEVGRDTTFVERTKPGYDRVTGFGKPIAIAELGYEGNDEYARDWAAEANKPHAEFPDMTAVVYFNDREVYPWPRNVGRPDWRVANHPLD
;
A
#
# COMPACT_ATOMS: atom_id res chain seq x y z
N MET A 1 30.96 0.85 20.38
CA MET A 1 31.31 0.17 19.10
C MET A 1 30.19 0.45 18.15
N LYS A 2 30.47 1.19 17.07
CA LYS A 2 29.45 1.70 16.14
C LYS A 2 29.17 0.60 15.12
N SER A 3 27.93 0.08 15.10
CA SER A 3 27.43 -0.79 14.04
C SER A 3 26.72 0.08 13.01
N LEU A 4 27.26 0.11 11.80
CA LEU A 4 26.65 0.76 10.67
C LEU A 4 25.51 -0.13 10.14
N PHE A 5 24.29 0.32 10.28
CA PHE A 5 23.15 -0.25 9.55
C PHE A 5 22.97 0.49 8.24
N LYS A 6 22.94 -0.30 7.16
CA LYS A 6 22.71 0.21 5.81
C LYS A 6 21.24 0.62 5.68
N LEU A 7 20.99 1.92 5.55
CA LEU A 7 19.77 2.46 4.96
C LEU A 7 19.82 2.17 3.44
N SER A 8 18.80 1.54 2.92
CA SER A 8 18.57 1.53 1.47
C SER A 8 18.01 2.89 1.08
N ALA A 9 18.91 3.82 0.80
CA ALA A 9 18.57 5.09 0.20
C ALA A 9 18.43 4.87 -1.32
N VAL A 10 17.39 5.45 -1.89
CA VAL A 10 17.24 5.59 -3.34
C VAL A 10 18.45 6.38 -3.86
N LEU A 11 19.40 5.70 -4.50
CA LEU A 11 20.51 6.33 -5.22
C LEU A 11 20.15 6.37 -6.70
N LEU A 12 19.95 7.58 -7.21
CA LEU A 12 20.01 7.87 -8.63
C LEU A 12 21.47 7.66 -9.11
N CYS A 13 21.71 6.68 -9.95
CA CYS A 13 22.98 6.55 -10.65
C CYS A 13 22.76 6.68 -12.14
N GLY A 14 23.40 7.73 -12.70
CA GLY A 14 23.43 8.02 -14.12
C GLY A 14 24.22 6.99 -14.92
N ALA A 15 23.79 6.76 -16.15
CA ALA A 15 24.33 5.83 -17.11
C ALA A 15 25.74 6.22 -17.59
N CYS A 16 26.62 5.23 -17.69
CA CYS A 16 27.74 5.24 -18.62
C CYS A 16 27.72 3.98 -19.47
N ILE A 17 27.66 4.21 -20.77
CA ILE A 17 27.66 3.21 -21.83
C ILE A 17 29.11 2.77 -22.10
N SER A 18 29.37 1.47 -22.17
CA SER A 18 30.44 0.93 -23.02
C SER A 18 30.10 -0.49 -23.44
N GLY A 19 30.05 -0.67 -24.76
CA GLY A 19 29.70 -1.93 -25.41
C GLY A 19 30.81 -2.97 -25.36
N GLY A 20 30.40 -4.22 -25.39
CA GLY A 20 31.24 -5.37 -25.62
C GLY A 20 30.42 -6.51 -26.17
N VAL A 21 30.63 -6.83 -27.43
CA VAL A 21 30.05 -7.98 -28.13
C VAL A 21 30.81 -9.22 -27.71
N TYR A 22 30.12 -10.26 -27.23
CA TYR A 22 30.63 -11.65 -27.22
C TYR A 22 29.57 -12.62 -27.72
N ALA A 23 30.03 -13.49 -28.58
CA ALA A 23 29.27 -14.45 -29.34
C ALA A 23 28.77 -15.63 -28.49
N ALA A 24 27.66 -16.18 -28.94
CA ALA A 24 26.98 -17.32 -28.39
C ALA A 24 27.72 -18.64 -28.54
N SER A 25 27.65 -19.48 -27.53
CA SER A 25 27.73 -20.94 -27.69
C SER A 25 26.66 -21.57 -26.82
N GLY A 26 25.85 -22.40 -27.46
CA GLY A 26 24.66 -23.00 -26.91
C GLY A 26 24.91 -23.96 -25.74
N VAL A 27 23.99 -23.90 -24.80
CA VAL A 27 23.77 -24.95 -23.80
C VAL A 27 22.28 -25.25 -23.76
N SER A 28 22.00 -26.53 -23.93
CA SER A 28 20.73 -27.20 -23.97
C SER A 28 19.91 -27.03 -22.68
N GLY A 29 18.60 -26.75 -22.90
CA GLY A 29 17.51 -27.31 -22.10
C GLY A 29 17.57 -27.17 -20.59
N ALA A 30 17.40 -25.97 -20.03
CA ALA A 30 16.78 -25.83 -18.72
C ALA A 30 15.27 -25.67 -18.94
N SER A 31 14.46 -26.49 -18.29
CA SER A 31 13.02 -26.31 -18.22
C SER A 31 12.73 -24.94 -17.62
N VAL A 32 12.29 -24.01 -18.43
CA VAL A 32 11.81 -22.70 -17.96
C VAL A 32 10.62 -22.98 -17.06
N ASP A 33 10.75 -22.64 -15.79
CA ASP A 33 9.66 -22.71 -14.83
C ASP A 33 8.51 -21.86 -15.38
N SER A 34 7.41 -22.52 -15.75
CA SER A 34 6.24 -21.89 -16.38
C SER A 34 5.55 -20.84 -15.50
N ARG A 35 6.03 -20.64 -14.27
CA ARG A 35 5.54 -19.63 -13.32
C ARG A 35 6.02 -18.21 -13.61
N ASN A 36 6.85 -17.96 -14.65
CA ASN A 36 7.51 -16.68 -14.89
C ASN A 36 7.35 -16.11 -16.30
N GLN A 37 6.25 -16.39 -17.01
CA GLN A 37 6.07 -15.88 -18.38
C GLN A 37 5.42 -14.49 -18.43
N PHE A 38 4.57 -14.14 -17.48
CA PHE A 38 3.97 -12.80 -17.41
C PHE A 38 4.93 -11.84 -16.71
N ARG A 39 5.64 -11.04 -17.49
CA ARG A 39 6.68 -10.15 -16.99
C ARG A 39 6.19 -8.77 -16.54
N ASP A 40 5.01 -8.37 -16.98
CA ASP A 40 4.41 -7.08 -16.62
C ASP A 40 2.99 -7.33 -16.10
N LYS A 41 2.80 -7.16 -14.81
CA LYS A 41 1.52 -7.31 -14.12
C LYS A 41 0.81 -5.98 -13.87
N ARG A 42 1.28 -4.88 -14.47
CA ARG A 42 0.63 -3.58 -14.27
C ARG A 42 -0.82 -3.63 -14.75
N PRO A 43 -1.75 -3.03 -13.98
CA PRO A 43 -3.13 -2.87 -14.43
C PRO A 43 -3.21 -2.19 -15.80
N ILE A 44 -4.15 -2.63 -16.62
CA ILE A 44 -4.41 -2.01 -17.92
C ILE A 44 -5.19 -0.73 -17.71
N ILE A 45 -4.64 0.40 -18.18
CA ILE A 45 -5.25 1.71 -18.04
C ILE A 45 -5.84 2.16 -19.37
N THR A 46 -7.10 2.58 -19.31
CA THR A 46 -7.87 3.15 -20.43
C THR A 46 -8.33 4.57 -20.07
N ALA A 47 -8.91 5.28 -21.02
CA ALA A 47 -9.34 6.68 -20.80
C ALA A 47 -10.45 6.83 -19.75
N ASP A 48 -11.23 5.77 -19.52
CA ASP A 48 -12.33 5.70 -18.54
C ASP A 48 -11.94 5.03 -17.22
N SER A 49 -10.67 4.59 -17.09
CA SER A 49 -10.19 3.97 -15.85
C SER A 49 -10.35 4.89 -14.64
N VAL A 50 -10.64 4.30 -13.47
CA VAL A 50 -10.51 5.02 -12.20
C VAL A 50 -9.04 5.41 -11.97
N THR A 51 -8.81 6.42 -11.15
CA THR A 51 -7.46 6.98 -10.97
C THR A 51 -6.43 5.93 -10.58
N PRO A 52 -5.40 5.65 -11.39
CA PRO A 52 -4.37 4.70 -11.05
C PRO A 52 -3.27 5.30 -10.18
N GLY A 53 -2.69 4.48 -9.32
CA GLY A 53 -1.53 4.80 -8.50
C GLY A 53 -0.66 3.59 -8.22
N ALA A 54 0.49 3.82 -7.59
CA ALA A 54 1.37 2.75 -7.16
C ALA A 54 2.16 3.09 -5.88
N TYR A 55 2.38 2.07 -5.05
CA TYR A 55 3.53 1.97 -4.15
C TYR A 55 4.63 1.27 -4.94
N ASP A 56 5.75 1.93 -5.15
CA ASP A 56 6.77 1.49 -6.10
C ASP A 56 8.21 1.67 -5.57
N PRO A 57 8.65 0.86 -4.60
CA PRO A 57 10.00 0.94 -4.05
C PRO A 57 11.07 0.48 -5.07
N HIS A 58 10.66 -0.15 -6.17
CA HIS A 58 11.55 -0.68 -7.21
C HIS A 58 11.72 0.24 -8.42
N ALA A 59 11.01 1.37 -8.45
CA ALA A 59 11.05 2.36 -9.53
C ALA A 59 10.55 1.83 -10.90
N ASP A 60 9.72 0.79 -10.92
CA ASP A 60 9.13 0.24 -12.14
C ASP A 60 8.10 1.19 -12.79
N TYR A 61 7.46 2.04 -11.97
CA TYR A 61 6.48 3.04 -12.41
C TYR A 61 7.09 4.41 -12.72
N THR A 62 8.43 4.54 -12.71
CA THR A 62 9.11 5.84 -12.92
C THR A 62 8.71 6.51 -14.23
N ASN A 63 8.56 5.74 -15.30
CA ASN A 63 8.19 6.23 -16.63
C ASN A 63 6.70 6.00 -16.97
N ASP A 64 5.91 5.56 -16.02
CA ASP A 64 4.47 5.37 -16.23
C ASP A 64 3.74 6.72 -16.11
N THR A 65 3.25 7.22 -17.23
CA THR A 65 2.51 8.49 -17.31
C THR A 65 1.05 8.37 -16.89
N ASN A 66 0.53 7.15 -16.76
CA ASN A 66 -0.84 6.91 -16.32
C ASN A 66 -0.99 7.00 -14.80
N SER A 67 0.00 6.54 -14.04
CA SER A 67 -0.02 6.61 -12.57
C SER A 67 -0.16 8.06 -12.10
N LYS A 68 -1.16 8.34 -11.25
CA LYS A 68 -1.48 9.68 -10.72
C LYS A 68 -1.38 9.76 -9.20
N ILE A 69 -1.10 8.65 -8.53
CA ILE A 69 -0.90 8.57 -7.08
C ILE A 69 0.44 7.88 -6.81
N GLU A 70 1.29 8.56 -6.07
CA GLU A 70 2.51 7.99 -5.48
C GLU A 70 2.21 7.59 -4.05
N HIS A 71 2.31 6.30 -3.72
CA HIS A 71 2.03 5.80 -2.38
C HIS A 71 3.33 5.59 -1.61
N LEU A 72 3.40 6.11 -0.40
CA LEU A 72 4.54 6.01 0.50
C LEU A 72 4.12 5.37 1.82
N PHE A 73 4.98 4.52 2.38
CA PHE A 73 4.84 4.03 3.76
C PHE A 73 5.91 4.66 4.64
N LEU A 74 5.50 5.13 5.80
CA LEU A 74 6.38 5.75 6.79
C LEU A 74 6.10 5.15 8.17
N PRO A 75 7.11 4.72 8.92
CA PRO A 75 6.97 4.57 10.36
C PRO A 75 6.91 5.96 10.97
N TRP A 76 6.24 6.14 12.10
CA TRP A 76 6.27 7.44 12.77
C TRP A 76 7.44 7.62 13.73
N GLU A 77 8.21 6.58 13.97
CA GLU A 77 9.45 6.56 14.72
C GLU A 77 10.61 6.18 13.80
N ASP A 78 11.79 6.72 14.10
CA ASP A 78 13.02 6.38 13.40
C ASP A 78 12.96 6.63 11.88
N VAL A 79 12.39 7.77 11.49
CA VAL A 79 12.22 8.16 10.08
C VAL A 79 12.92 9.49 9.80
N ASP A 80 13.63 9.57 8.70
CA ASP A 80 14.16 10.84 8.18
C ASP A 80 13.08 11.55 7.33
N LEU A 81 12.32 12.42 7.97
CA LEU A 81 11.24 13.18 7.32
C LEU A 81 11.74 14.15 6.23
N ALA A 82 13.05 14.48 6.17
CA ALA A 82 13.59 15.30 5.10
C ALA A 82 13.49 14.62 3.73
N THR A 83 13.42 13.29 3.70
CA THR A 83 13.23 12.50 2.47
C THR A 83 11.90 12.77 1.77
N LEU A 84 10.87 13.24 2.50
CA LEU A 84 9.57 13.59 1.92
C LEU A 84 9.69 14.69 0.86
N SER A 85 10.65 15.62 0.98
CA SER A 85 10.86 16.66 -0.02
C SER A 85 11.32 16.09 -1.36
N ALA A 86 12.14 15.03 -1.35
CA ALA A 86 12.57 14.33 -2.56
C ALA A 86 11.41 13.53 -3.18
N ALA A 87 10.60 12.87 -2.35
CA ALA A 87 9.41 12.17 -2.80
C ALA A 87 8.38 13.13 -3.43
N ASP A 88 8.18 14.32 -2.85
CA ASP A 88 7.33 15.36 -3.43
C ASP A 88 7.85 15.87 -4.78
N ALA A 89 9.16 16.11 -4.90
CA ALA A 89 9.76 16.52 -6.17
C ALA A 89 9.55 15.45 -7.25
N TYR A 90 9.77 14.18 -6.91
CA TYR A 90 9.53 13.05 -7.81
C TYR A 90 8.06 12.95 -8.24
N ALA A 91 7.12 13.08 -7.30
CA ALA A 91 5.68 13.03 -7.57
C ALA A 91 5.24 14.20 -8.47
N ARG A 92 5.71 15.42 -8.19
CA ARG A 92 5.39 16.62 -8.98
C ARG A 92 5.90 16.56 -10.43
N GLU A 93 7.12 16.06 -10.64
CA GLU A 93 7.65 15.85 -12.00
C GLU A 93 6.75 14.93 -12.83
N ARG A 94 5.95 14.08 -12.17
CA ARG A 94 5.08 13.08 -12.80
C ARG A 94 3.58 13.39 -12.66
N GLU A 95 3.27 14.59 -12.14
CA GLU A 95 1.90 15.03 -11.90
C GLU A 95 1.10 14.06 -11.02
N ARG A 96 1.76 13.51 -9.98
CA ARG A 96 1.16 12.59 -9.00
C ARG A 96 0.82 13.31 -7.71
N SER A 97 -0.30 12.92 -7.09
CA SER A 97 -0.59 13.19 -5.68
C SER A 97 0.16 12.19 -4.79
N LEU A 98 0.23 12.49 -3.49
CA LEU A 98 0.86 11.63 -2.50
C LEU A 98 -0.20 10.97 -1.62
N LEU A 99 -0.19 9.65 -1.56
CA LEU A 99 -0.84 8.86 -0.52
C LEU A 99 0.25 8.45 0.48
N ILE A 100 0.17 8.95 1.71
CA ILE A 100 1.16 8.69 2.75
C ILE A 100 0.53 7.83 3.83
N THR A 101 0.92 6.56 3.86
CA THR A 101 0.56 5.66 4.96
C THR A 101 1.53 5.87 6.11
N VAL A 102 1.01 6.23 7.27
CA VAL A 102 1.77 6.43 8.50
C VAL A 102 1.48 5.27 9.44
N GLU A 103 2.49 4.48 9.71
CA GLU A 103 2.41 3.32 10.60
C GLU A 103 2.82 3.69 12.02
N PRO A 104 1.97 3.44 13.04
CA PRO A 104 2.24 3.79 14.42
C PRO A 104 3.24 2.84 15.10
N TRP A 105 4.41 2.67 14.53
CA TRP A 105 5.52 1.88 15.06
C TRP A 105 6.86 2.33 14.50
N SER A 106 7.95 1.71 14.98
CA SER A 106 9.26 1.70 14.32
C SER A 106 9.37 0.48 13.38
N TRP A 107 10.07 0.63 12.26
CA TRP A 107 10.43 -0.51 11.41
C TRP A 107 11.49 -1.41 12.06
N ALA A 108 12.27 -0.87 13.00
CA ALA A 108 13.13 -1.68 13.86
C ALA A 108 12.28 -2.48 14.86
N ARG A 109 12.18 -3.79 14.65
CA ARG A 109 11.28 -4.67 15.43
C ARG A 109 11.54 -4.61 16.93
N ASP A 110 12.80 -4.48 17.33
CA ASP A 110 13.21 -4.41 18.74
C ASP A 110 12.69 -3.14 19.47
N TRP A 111 12.22 -2.16 18.72
CA TRP A 111 11.68 -0.90 19.28
C TRP A 111 10.16 -0.89 19.32
N ARG A 112 9.51 -1.92 18.79
CA ARG A 112 8.05 -2.02 18.80
C ARG A 112 7.56 -2.35 20.21
N VAL A 113 6.59 -1.58 20.65
CA VAL A 113 5.89 -1.82 21.92
C VAL A 113 4.66 -2.69 21.70
N GLY A 114 4.17 -3.32 22.77
CA GLY A 114 2.96 -4.14 22.70
C GLY A 114 1.69 -3.32 22.41
N PRO A 115 0.60 -3.97 21.98
CA PRO A 115 -0.64 -3.30 21.58
C PRO A 115 -1.22 -2.37 22.65
N GLU A 116 -1.26 -2.83 23.90
CA GLU A 116 -1.80 -2.08 25.02
C GLU A 116 -0.96 -0.85 25.35
N ASP A 117 0.37 -1.00 25.37
CA ASP A 117 1.31 0.10 25.65
C ASP A 117 1.30 1.14 24.54
N LEU A 118 1.16 0.70 23.27
CA LEU A 118 1.04 1.59 22.12
C LEU A 118 -0.25 2.42 22.22
N LEU A 119 -1.40 1.77 22.43
CA LEU A 119 -2.68 2.44 22.58
C LEU A 119 -2.68 3.43 23.73
N ALA A 120 -2.23 3.00 24.91
CA ALA A 120 -2.13 3.87 26.10
C ALA A 120 -1.19 5.04 25.85
N GLY A 121 -0.07 4.80 25.15
CA GLY A 121 0.88 5.85 24.77
C GLY A 121 0.27 6.88 23.83
N ILE A 122 -0.50 6.45 22.83
CA ILE A 122 -1.19 7.36 21.90
C ILE A 122 -2.21 8.20 22.66
N LEU A 123 -3.12 7.57 23.39
CA LEU A 123 -4.17 8.26 24.13
C LEU A 123 -3.63 9.16 25.25
N GLY A 124 -2.46 8.82 25.79
CA GLY A 124 -1.74 9.64 26.78
C GLY A 124 -0.85 10.74 26.20
N GLY A 125 -0.80 10.90 24.86
CA GLY A 125 -0.04 11.94 24.17
C GLY A 125 1.45 11.65 24.02
N ARG A 126 1.95 10.46 24.35
CA ARG A 126 3.37 10.08 24.21
C ARG A 126 3.88 10.26 22.78
N TYR A 127 3.02 9.99 21.78
CA TYR A 127 3.35 10.03 20.35
C TYR A 127 2.86 11.28 19.62
N ASP A 128 2.35 12.28 20.35
CA ASP A 128 1.86 13.54 19.76
C ASP A 128 2.96 14.27 18.97
N ALA A 129 4.18 14.26 19.51
CA ALA A 129 5.33 14.87 18.83
C ALA A 129 5.69 14.15 17.53
N ASN A 130 5.61 12.82 17.48
CA ASN A 130 5.88 12.02 16.29
C ASN A 130 4.89 12.39 15.18
N MET A 131 3.59 12.33 15.49
CA MET A 131 2.57 12.67 14.50
C MET A 131 2.59 14.13 14.07
N SER A 132 2.85 15.05 15.02
CA SER A 132 3.04 16.47 14.70
C SER A 132 4.21 16.69 13.75
N ALA A 133 5.33 15.99 13.95
CA ALA A 133 6.50 16.08 13.07
C ALA A 133 6.17 15.58 11.65
N VAL A 134 5.54 14.41 11.52
CA VAL A 134 5.12 13.87 10.23
C VAL A 134 4.19 14.84 9.51
N CYS A 135 3.14 15.32 10.17
CA CYS A 135 2.16 16.21 9.54
C CYS A 135 2.71 17.61 9.22
N SER A 136 3.64 18.11 10.06
CA SER A 136 4.35 19.36 9.78
C SER A 136 5.28 19.24 8.57
N ALA A 137 5.95 18.09 8.40
CA ALA A 137 6.78 17.83 7.23
C ALA A 137 5.90 17.68 5.98
N ALA A 138 4.80 16.94 6.07
CA ALA A 138 3.83 16.79 4.97
C ALA A 138 3.20 18.12 4.56
N ALA A 139 3.01 19.07 5.48
CA ALA A 139 2.50 20.41 5.20
C ALA A 139 3.43 21.28 4.32
N GLN A 140 4.69 20.91 4.17
CA GLN A 140 5.65 21.62 3.31
C GLN A 140 5.61 21.12 1.86
N LEU A 141 4.96 19.98 1.61
CA LEU A 141 4.86 19.36 0.29
C LEU A 141 3.95 20.19 -0.63
N LYS A 142 4.16 20.07 -1.93
CA LYS A 142 3.41 20.84 -2.94
C LYS A 142 2.40 19.98 -3.69
N SER A 143 2.61 18.67 -3.72
CA SER A 143 1.63 17.71 -4.22
C SER A 143 0.42 17.64 -3.30
N PRO A 144 -0.79 17.37 -3.80
CA PRO A 144 -1.93 17.03 -2.95
C PRO A 144 -1.60 15.82 -2.08
N VAL A 145 -1.95 15.89 -0.78
CA VAL A 145 -1.61 14.85 0.21
C VAL A 145 -2.87 14.19 0.73
N THR A 146 -2.85 12.86 0.77
CA THR A 146 -3.78 12.02 1.53
C THR A 146 -3.00 11.30 2.63
N ILE A 147 -3.44 11.42 3.88
CA ILE A 147 -2.87 10.70 5.03
C ILE A 147 -3.72 9.47 5.29
N ARG A 148 -3.09 8.31 5.31
CA ARG A 148 -3.64 7.01 5.72
C ARG A 148 -2.93 6.57 6.99
N TRP A 149 -3.67 6.28 8.07
CA TRP A 149 -3.06 5.94 9.35
C TRP A 149 -3.61 4.65 9.90
N ALA A 150 -2.72 3.78 10.40
CA ALA A 150 -3.05 2.52 11.07
C ALA A 150 -4.07 1.69 10.27
N GLN A 151 -3.69 1.31 9.07
CA GLN A 151 -4.48 0.51 8.13
C GLN A 151 -4.80 -0.90 8.67
N GLU A 152 -5.84 -1.54 8.10
CA GLU A 152 -6.18 -2.95 8.32
C GLU A 152 -6.38 -3.31 9.79
N MET A 153 -7.05 -2.43 10.52
CA MET A 153 -7.21 -2.53 11.97
C MET A 153 -8.10 -3.69 12.43
N GLU A 154 -8.90 -4.25 11.56
CA GLU A 154 -9.75 -5.40 11.85
C GLU A 154 -9.08 -6.75 11.51
N ASP A 155 -7.85 -6.72 10.98
CA ASP A 155 -7.10 -7.93 10.64
C ASP A 155 -6.52 -8.61 11.88
N ASN A 156 -7.05 -9.77 12.22
CA ASN A 156 -6.63 -10.54 13.38
C ASN A 156 -5.44 -11.47 13.14
N ASP A 157 -4.80 -11.41 11.97
CA ASP A 157 -3.69 -12.30 11.59
C ASP A 157 -2.36 -11.95 12.27
N GLY A 158 -2.35 -10.90 13.11
CA GLY A 158 -1.21 -10.55 13.96
C GLY A 158 -0.10 -9.79 13.26
N GLN A 159 -0.34 -9.28 12.07
CA GLN A 159 0.63 -8.51 11.32
C GLN A 159 0.88 -7.14 11.95
N PHE A 160 -0.17 -6.43 12.33
CA PHE A 160 -0.11 -5.09 12.86
C PHE A 160 -0.40 -5.01 14.35
N THR A 161 0.40 -4.27 15.10
CA THR A 161 0.22 -4.08 16.55
C THR A 161 -1.15 -3.47 16.87
N TRP A 162 -1.63 -2.54 16.05
CA TRP A 162 -2.93 -1.86 16.24
C TRP A 162 -4.16 -2.71 15.87
N ALA A 163 -3.98 -3.80 15.13
CA ALA A 163 -5.07 -4.74 14.83
C ALA A 163 -5.54 -5.56 16.05
N PHE A 164 -4.77 -5.52 17.16
CA PHE A 164 -5.18 -6.12 18.42
C PHE A 164 -6.02 -5.19 19.31
N TRP A 165 -6.22 -3.94 18.91
CA TRP A 165 -7.04 -3.01 19.68
C TRP A 165 -8.53 -3.34 19.50
N ASN A 166 -9.32 -3.11 20.57
CA ASN A 166 -10.77 -3.10 20.39
C ASN A 166 -11.19 -1.87 19.55
N ALA A 167 -12.40 -1.94 19.00
CA ALA A 167 -12.90 -0.90 18.10
C ALA A 167 -12.94 0.49 18.75
N GLU A 168 -13.34 0.60 20.02
CA GLU A 168 -13.36 1.87 20.74
C GLU A 168 -11.96 2.47 20.91
N GLY A 169 -10.99 1.63 21.27
CA GLY A 169 -9.60 2.04 21.42
C GLY A 169 -9.03 2.56 20.10
N TYR A 170 -9.25 1.83 18.99
CA TYR A 170 -8.84 2.26 17.67
C TYR A 170 -9.49 3.59 17.26
N VAL A 171 -10.81 3.71 17.39
CA VAL A 171 -11.56 4.93 17.03
C VAL A 171 -11.05 6.14 17.81
N ASN A 172 -10.79 5.98 19.10
CA ASN A 172 -10.28 7.07 19.94
C ASN A 172 -8.84 7.44 19.54
N ALA A 173 -7.98 6.46 19.26
CA ALA A 173 -6.61 6.69 18.79
C ALA A 173 -6.59 7.37 17.41
N TYR A 174 -7.40 6.88 16.47
CA TYR A 174 -7.52 7.48 15.14
C TYR A 174 -7.94 8.96 15.23
N ARG A 175 -9.01 9.26 15.99
CA ARG A 175 -9.50 10.63 16.18
C ARG A 175 -8.44 11.53 16.79
N HIS A 176 -7.74 11.05 17.82
CA HIS A 176 -6.66 11.78 18.49
C HIS A 176 -5.55 12.16 17.50
N VAL A 177 -5.08 11.19 16.73
CA VAL A 177 -4.00 11.38 15.74
C VAL A 177 -4.43 12.30 14.60
N ILE A 178 -5.65 12.14 14.05
CA ILE A 178 -6.14 13.01 13.00
C ILE A 178 -6.36 14.46 13.49
N ASP A 179 -6.83 14.64 14.71
CA ASP A 179 -6.98 15.99 15.31
C ASP A 179 -5.61 16.69 15.47
N ILE A 180 -4.55 15.94 15.76
CA ILE A 180 -3.17 16.47 15.77
C ILE A 180 -2.77 16.87 14.35
N CYS A 181 -2.93 15.95 13.40
CA CYS A 181 -2.49 16.18 12.03
C CYS A 181 -3.20 17.37 11.38
N ARG A 182 -4.49 17.53 11.58
CA ARG A 182 -5.28 18.64 11.04
C ARG A 182 -4.83 20.03 11.50
N LYS A 183 -4.18 20.13 12.66
CA LYS A 183 -3.60 21.41 13.12
C LYS A 183 -2.44 21.86 12.23
N HIS A 184 -1.69 20.92 11.66
CA HIS A 184 -0.52 21.18 10.82
C HIS A 184 -0.84 21.11 9.33
N LEU A 185 -1.74 20.22 8.93
CA LEU A 185 -2.06 19.90 7.54
C LEU A 185 -3.59 19.87 7.30
N PRO A 186 -4.28 21.02 7.43
CA PRO A 186 -5.74 21.07 7.28
C PRO A 186 -6.23 20.83 5.85
N SER A 187 -5.34 20.91 4.84
CA SER A 187 -5.67 20.71 3.43
C SER A 187 -5.56 19.26 2.95
N ALA A 188 -5.04 18.36 3.77
CA ALA A 188 -4.97 16.95 3.39
C ALA A 188 -6.33 16.28 3.44
N GLN A 189 -6.47 15.23 2.64
CA GLN A 189 -7.51 14.23 2.85
C GLN A 189 -7.05 13.19 3.88
N TYR A 190 -8.00 12.65 4.64
CA TYR A 190 -7.73 11.62 5.64
C TYR A 190 -8.44 10.35 5.26
N MET A 191 -7.66 9.30 5.01
CA MET A 191 -8.13 8.00 4.59
C MET A 191 -8.25 7.07 5.79
N TRP A 192 -9.46 6.56 6.05
CA TRP A 192 -9.66 5.40 6.89
C TRP A 192 -9.56 4.14 6.03
N SER A 193 -8.75 3.18 6.44
CA SER A 193 -8.39 2.09 5.54
C SER A 193 -8.53 0.70 6.19
N PRO A 194 -9.74 0.16 6.22
CA PRO A 194 -9.95 -1.23 6.62
C PRO A 194 -9.45 -2.20 5.52
N LYS A 195 -9.16 -3.43 5.91
CA LYS A 195 -8.90 -4.52 4.96
C LYS A 195 -10.15 -4.91 4.18
N GLY A 196 -11.31 -4.77 4.80
CA GLY A 196 -12.62 -5.10 4.21
C GLY A 196 -13.28 -6.31 4.86
N GLU A 197 -12.81 -6.72 6.02
CA GLU A 197 -13.30 -7.90 6.74
C GLU A 197 -14.62 -7.63 7.50
N GLU A 198 -15.22 -8.68 8.05
CA GLU A 198 -16.42 -8.56 8.87
C GLU A 198 -16.14 -7.77 10.16
N GLY A 199 -17.13 -6.99 10.60
CA GLY A 199 -17.00 -6.21 11.85
C GLY A 199 -16.33 -4.85 11.67
N LEU A 200 -15.78 -4.50 10.50
CA LEU A 200 -15.08 -3.24 10.25
C LEU A 200 -15.90 -1.98 10.63
N ALA A 201 -17.22 -2.04 10.56
CA ALA A 201 -18.09 -0.90 10.86
C ALA A 201 -17.92 -0.37 12.29
N ALA A 202 -17.55 -1.23 13.24
CA ALA A 202 -17.30 -0.82 14.63
C ALA A 202 -16.06 0.09 14.76
N PHE A 203 -15.13 0.00 13.81
CA PHE A 203 -13.89 0.77 13.76
C PHE A 203 -14.03 2.09 13.00
N TYR A 204 -15.21 2.43 12.47
CA TYR A 204 -15.41 3.67 11.73
C TYR A 204 -15.29 4.90 12.63
N PRO A 205 -14.32 5.79 12.39
CA PRO A 205 -14.07 6.92 13.30
C PRO A 205 -15.09 8.07 13.16
N GLY A 206 -16.00 7.98 12.21
CA GLY A 206 -17.07 8.95 11.95
C GLY A 206 -16.74 9.94 10.85
N ASP A 207 -17.81 10.47 10.23
CA ASP A 207 -17.75 11.27 9.00
C ASP A 207 -16.83 12.49 9.06
N LYS A 208 -16.71 13.08 10.25
CA LYS A 208 -15.83 14.25 10.48
C LYS A 208 -14.35 13.89 10.28
N TYR A 209 -13.97 12.64 10.47
CA TYR A 209 -12.58 12.19 10.49
C TYR A 209 -12.15 11.48 9.21
N VAL A 210 -13.09 11.17 8.32
CA VAL A 210 -12.85 10.39 7.10
C VAL A 210 -13.30 11.17 5.87
N ASP A 211 -12.37 11.38 4.94
CA ASP A 211 -12.62 12.00 3.65
C ASP A 211 -12.74 10.94 2.54
N ILE A 212 -12.01 9.83 2.66
CA ILE A 212 -11.98 8.73 1.71
C ILE A 212 -11.79 7.40 2.45
N ILE A 213 -12.36 6.32 1.94
CA ILE A 213 -12.16 4.97 2.47
C ILE A 213 -11.21 4.21 1.56
N GLY A 214 -10.17 3.59 2.14
CA GLY A 214 -9.23 2.72 1.44
C GLY A 214 -9.50 1.25 1.75
N LEU A 215 -9.47 0.38 0.75
CA LEU A 215 -9.55 -1.07 0.93
C LEU A 215 -8.22 -1.71 0.49
N SER A 216 -7.88 -2.85 1.08
CA SER A 216 -6.80 -3.71 0.61
C SER A 216 -7.40 -4.90 -0.13
N VAL A 217 -6.98 -5.11 -1.38
CA VAL A 217 -7.53 -6.17 -2.24
C VAL A 217 -6.38 -6.94 -2.88
N PHE A 218 -6.27 -8.21 -2.51
CA PHE A 218 -5.21 -9.06 -3.03
C PHE A 218 -5.77 -10.35 -3.64
N GLY A 219 -5.31 -10.67 -4.85
CA GLY A 219 -5.61 -11.92 -5.55
C GLY A 219 -4.40 -12.85 -5.55
N TYR A 220 -4.51 -14.00 -4.90
CA TYR A 220 -3.45 -15.00 -4.90
C TYR A 220 -3.97 -16.36 -5.36
N GLN A 221 -3.68 -16.71 -6.61
CA GLN A 221 -4.24 -17.90 -7.25
C GLN A 221 -4.03 -19.20 -6.46
N PRO A 222 -2.85 -19.49 -5.84
CA PRO A 222 -2.69 -20.67 -5.01
C PRO A 222 -3.63 -20.71 -3.81
N TYR A 223 -3.86 -19.53 -3.19
CA TYR A 223 -4.79 -19.39 -2.06
C TYR A 223 -6.24 -19.54 -2.51
N ASP A 224 -6.62 -18.93 -3.62
CA ASP A 224 -7.96 -19.02 -4.20
C ASP A 224 -8.34 -20.47 -4.48
N LYS A 225 -7.44 -21.22 -5.12
CA LYS A 225 -7.66 -22.66 -5.42
C LYS A 225 -7.83 -23.49 -4.16
N LEU A 226 -7.14 -23.13 -3.08
CA LEU A 226 -7.22 -23.85 -1.81
C LEU A 226 -8.52 -23.53 -1.05
N GLU A 227 -8.91 -22.24 -0.98
CA GLU A 227 -10.05 -21.80 -0.17
C GLU A 227 -11.39 -21.90 -0.93
N VAL A 228 -11.37 -21.59 -2.21
CA VAL A 228 -12.59 -21.50 -3.05
C VAL A 228 -12.71 -22.67 -4.06
N GLY A 229 -11.62 -23.39 -4.29
CA GLY A 229 -11.55 -24.50 -5.26
C GLY A 229 -11.40 -24.03 -6.71
N ARG A 230 -11.29 -22.74 -6.97
CA ARG A 230 -11.15 -22.13 -8.30
C ARG A 230 -10.44 -20.78 -8.21
N ASP A 231 -10.11 -20.23 -9.35
CA ASP A 231 -9.63 -18.86 -9.45
C ASP A 231 -10.75 -17.87 -9.06
N THR A 232 -10.40 -16.77 -8.40
CA THR A 232 -11.31 -15.66 -8.11
C THR A 232 -10.99 -14.47 -9.00
N THR A 233 -12.01 -13.71 -9.37
CA THR A 233 -11.87 -12.48 -10.15
C THR A 233 -11.64 -11.27 -9.25
N PHE A 234 -11.16 -10.17 -9.84
CA PHE A 234 -11.06 -8.88 -9.15
C PHE A 234 -12.40 -8.45 -8.52
N VAL A 235 -13.50 -8.57 -9.27
CA VAL A 235 -14.84 -8.19 -8.78
C VAL A 235 -15.26 -9.05 -7.59
N GLU A 236 -15.10 -10.38 -7.68
CA GLU A 236 -15.46 -11.30 -6.60
C GLU A 236 -14.66 -11.02 -5.32
N ARG A 237 -13.39 -10.67 -5.44
CA ARG A 237 -12.53 -10.39 -4.28
C ARG A 237 -12.80 -9.02 -3.68
N THR A 238 -13.11 -8.03 -4.50
CA THR A 238 -13.38 -6.65 -4.06
C THR A 238 -14.75 -6.48 -3.42
N LYS A 239 -15.78 -7.16 -3.99
CA LYS A 239 -17.17 -6.90 -3.66
C LYS A 239 -17.53 -7.03 -2.18
N PRO A 240 -17.11 -8.05 -1.43
CA PRO A 240 -17.47 -8.17 -0.02
C PRO A 240 -17.00 -6.98 0.83
N GLY A 241 -15.75 -6.55 0.66
CA GLY A 241 -15.21 -5.37 1.36
C GLY A 241 -15.90 -4.08 0.93
N TYR A 242 -16.11 -3.91 -0.37
CA TYR A 242 -16.80 -2.74 -0.93
C TYR A 242 -18.23 -2.60 -0.38
N ASP A 243 -19.02 -3.67 -0.40
CA ASP A 243 -20.40 -3.66 0.10
C ASP A 243 -20.48 -3.28 1.59
N ARG A 244 -19.45 -3.62 2.38
CA ARG A 244 -19.40 -3.28 3.81
C ARG A 244 -19.13 -1.79 4.07
N VAL A 245 -18.48 -1.10 3.15
CA VAL A 245 -18.07 0.30 3.35
C VAL A 245 -18.93 1.30 2.56
N THR A 246 -19.66 0.90 1.55
CA THR A 246 -20.47 1.80 0.72
C THR A 246 -21.53 2.57 1.53
N GLY A 247 -22.03 1.98 2.64
CA GLY A 247 -23.00 2.61 3.52
C GLY A 247 -22.50 3.87 4.27
N PHE A 248 -21.19 4.12 4.31
CA PHE A 248 -20.63 5.32 4.92
C PHE A 248 -20.68 6.57 4.00
N GLY A 249 -21.08 6.41 2.73
CA GLY A 249 -21.28 7.53 1.81
C GLY A 249 -19.99 8.34 1.51
N LYS A 250 -18.84 7.68 1.49
CA LYS A 250 -17.55 8.28 1.17
C LYS A 250 -17.03 7.75 -0.17
N PRO A 251 -16.20 8.53 -0.90
CA PRO A 251 -15.42 7.98 -2.00
C PRO A 251 -14.61 6.79 -1.52
N ILE A 252 -14.51 5.75 -2.36
CA ILE A 252 -13.80 4.52 -2.03
C ILE A 252 -12.60 4.38 -2.97
N ALA A 253 -11.46 3.98 -2.43
CA ALA A 253 -10.29 3.60 -3.20
C ALA A 253 -9.85 2.18 -2.81
N ILE A 254 -9.21 1.47 -3.71
CA ILE A 254 -8.34 0.37 -3.34
C ILE A 254 -6.97 0.99 -3.05
N ALA A 255 -6.61 1.06 -1.76
CA ALA A 255 -5.37 1.66 -1.30
C ALA A 255 -4.18 0.73 -1.51
N GLU A 256 -4.42 -0.58 -1.54
CA GLU A 256 -3.43 -1.60 -1.85
C GLU A 256 -4.05 -2.68 -2.73
N LEU A 257 -3.52 -2.82 -3.93
CA LEU A 257 -3.88 -3.88 -4.88
C LEU A 257 -2.66 -4.73 -5.19
N GLY A 258 -2.77 -6.03 -5.09
CA GLY A 258 -1.78 -6.97 -5.63
C GLY A 258 -2.45 -8.22 -6.19
N TYR A 259 -1.80 -8.84 -7.17
CA TYR A 259 -2.25 -10.15 -7.66
C TYR A 259 -1.09 -10.97 -8.20
N GLU A 260 -1.15 -12.28 -7.93
CA GLU A 260 -0.17 -13.25 -8.40
C GLU A 260 -0.85 -14.57 -8.75
N GLY A 261 -0.44 -15.14 -9.87
CA GLY A 261 -0.90 -16.43 -10.38
C GLY A 261 -0.22 -16.76 -11.70
N ASN A 262 -0.81 -17.67 -12.47
CA ASN A 262 -0.37 -17.93 -13.84
C ASN A 262 -0.71 -16.74 -14.75
N ASP A 263 -0.23 -16.78 -15.99
CA ASP A 263 -0.38 -15.68 -16.96
C ASP A 263 -1.84 -15.30 -17.25
N GLU A 264 -2.75 -16.26 -17.26
CA GLU A 264 -4.17 -16.03 -17.48
C GLU A 264 -4.78 -15.27 -16.31
N TYR A 265 -4.58 -15.79 -15.11
CA TYR A 265 -5.06 -15.16 -13.87
C TYR A 265 -4.55 -13.70 -13.74
N ALA A 266 -3.25 -13.48 -13.93
CA ALA A 266 -2.66 -12.14 -13.80
C ALA A 266 -3.18 -11.17 -14.87
N ARG A 267 -3.40 -11.64 -16.13
CA ARG A 267 -3.98 -10.81 -17.20
C ARG A 267 -5.43 -10.44 -16.94
N ASP A 268 -6.22 -11.37 -16.42
CA ASP A 268 -7.63 -11.11 -16.10
C ASP A 268 -7.74 -10.06 -14.99
N TRP A 269 -6.92 -10.16 -13.94
CA TRP A 269 -6.85 -9.17 -12.90
C TRP A 269 -6.36 -7.81 -13.42
N ALA A 270 -5.31 -7.79 -14.24
CA ALA A 270 -4.79 -6.56 -14.85
C ALA A 270 -5.83 -5.83 -15.71
N ALA A 271 -6.67 -6.58 -16.42
CA ALA A 271 -7.71 -6.03 -17.30
C ALA A 271 -8.89 -5.43 -16.51
N GLU A 272 -9.18 -5.94 -15.31
CA GLU A 272 -10.35 -5.53 -14.54
C GLU A 272 -10.03 -4.50 -13.44
N ALA A 273 -8.81 -4.47 -12.90
CA ALA A 273 -8.47 -3.74 -11.68
C ALA A 273 -8.78 -2.24 -11.71
N ASN A 274 -8.51 -1.55 -12.82
CA ASN A 274 -8.78 -0.11 -12.96
C ASN A 274 -9.98 0.22 -13.85
N LYS A 275 -10.67 -0.80 -14.35
CA LYS A 275 -11.88 -0.61 -15.15
C LYS A 275 -13.04 -0.13 -14.26
N PRO A 276 -13.87 0.82 -14.72
CA PRO A 276 -15.10 1.15 -14.01
C PRO A 276 -16.05 -0.04 -13.98
N HIS A 277 -16.53 -0.37 -12.80
CA HIS A 277 -17.51 -1.45 -12.59
C HIS A 277 -18.84 -0.88 -12.10
N ALA A 278 -19.94 -1.36 -12.67
CA ALA A 278 -21.28 -0.97 -12.21
C ALA A 278 -21.54 -1.39 -10.75
N GLU A 279 -20.84 -2.43 -10.29
CA GLU A 279 -20.85 -2.92 -8.91
C GLU A 279 -20.16 -1.98 -7.92
N PHE A 280 -19.29 -1.08 -8.41
CA PHE A 280 -18.44 -0.21 -7.58
C PHE A 280 -18.56 1.27 -7.98
N PRO A 281 -19.77 1.86 -7.95
CA PRO A 281 -20.01 3.23 -8.45
C PRO A 281 -19.23 4.32 -7.69
N ASP A 282 -18.88 4.08 -6.43
CA ASP A 282 -18.13 5.04 -5.61
C ASP A 282 -16.61 4.82 -5.64
N MET A 283 -16.13 3.86 -6.45
CA MET A 283 -14.69 3.59 -6.63
C MET A 283 -14.04 4.73 -7.39
N THR A 284 -13.06 5.39 -6.79
CA THR A 284 -12.39 6.58 -7.37
C THR A 284 -10.95 6.34 -7.76
N ALA A 285 -10.27 5.40 -7.12
CA ALA A 285 -8.86 5.12 -7.35
C ALA A 285 -8.48 3.67 -7.03
N VAL A 286 -7.42 3.22 -7.69
CA VAL A 286 -6.76 1.92 -7.40
C VAL A 286 -5.26 2.12 -7.37
N VAL A 287 -4.63 1.75 -6.26
CA VAL A 287 -3.18 1.89 -6.03
C VAL A 287 -2.54 0.51 -5.98
N TYR A 288 -1.67 0.24 -6.94
CA TYR A 288 -0.97 -1.03 -7.03
C TYR A 288 0.15 -1.10 -5.98
N PHE A 289 0.28 -2.23 -5.30
CA PHE A 289 1.33 -2.51 -4.33
C PHE A 289 2.46 -3.30 -5.03
N ASN A 290 3.47 -2.57 -5.54
CA ASN A 290 4.56 -3.14 -6.32
C ASN A 290 5.71 -3.61 -5.41
N ASP A 291 5.42 -4.56 -4.54
CA ASP A 291 6.45 -5.16 -3.68
C ASP A 291 6.12 -6.63 -3.40
N ARG A 292 6.99 -7.28 -2.68
CA ARG A 292 6.81 -8.65 -2.22
C ARG A 292 6.20 -8.69 -0.84
N GLU A 293 5.31 -9.65 -0.61
CA GLU A 293 4.74 -9.88 0.70
C GLU A 293 5.81 -10.21 1.75
N VAL A 294 5.77 -9.51 2.86
CA VAL A 294 6.73 -9.69 3.96
C VAL A 294 6.39 -10.93 4.79
N TYR A 295 5.10 -11.23 4.93
CA TYR A 295 4.61 -12.35 5.74
C TYR A 295 4.10 -13.48 4.85
N PRO A 296 4.28 -14.75 5.26
CA PRO A 296 3.67 -15.86 4.54
C PRO A 296 2.14 -15.80 4.68
N TRP A 297 1.46 -16.05 3.57
CA TRP A 297 0.02 -16.15 3.57
C TRP A 297 -0.46 -17.40 4.32
N PRO A 298 -1.70 -17.38 4.86
CA PRO A 298 -2.28 -18.52 5.56
C PRO A 298 -2.23 -19.82 4.73
N ARG A 299 -2.43 -20.97 5.38
CA ARG A 299 -2.46 -22.29 4.73
C ARG A 299 -1.15 -22.73 4.06
N ASN A 300 -0.03 -22.11 4.42
CA ASN A 300 1.30 -22.45 3.88
C ASN A 300 1.42 -22.31 2.35
N VAL A 301 0.68 -21.42 1.72
CA VAL A 301 0.76 -21.16 0.28
C VAL A 301 1.96 -20.27 -0.11
N GLY A 302 2.77 -19.86 0.86
CA GLY A 302 3.99 -19.08 0.63
C GLY A 302 3.79 -17.59 0.77
N ARG A 303 4.71 -16.84 0.18
CA ARG A 303 4.71 -15.37 0.16
C ARG A 303 4.47 -14.92 -1.27
N PRO A 304 3.35 -14.26 -1.54
CA PRO A 304 3.10 -13.70 -2.87
C PRO A 304 4.15 -12.67 -3.26
N ASP A 305 4.39 -12.57 -4.56
CA ASP A 305 5.25 -11.56 -5.17
C ASP A 305 4.39 -10.69 -6.10
N TRP A 306 3.97 -9.53 -5.59
CA TRP A 306 3.11 -8.62 -6.34
C TRP A 306 3.86 -7.77 -7.36
N ARG A 307 5.20 -7.81 -7.37
CA ARG A 307 6.03 -6.96 -8.23
C ARG A 307 5.68 -7.17 -9.71
N VAL A 308 5.60 -6.05 -10.43
CA VAL A 308 5.25 -6.02 -11.86
C VAL A 308 6.40 -6.45 -12.76
N ALA A 309 7.62 -6.45 -12.23
CA ALA A 309 8.81 -6.91 -12.93
C ALA A 309 9.62 -7.86 -12.05
N ASN A 310 10.38 -8.74 -12.69
CA ASN A 310 11.30 -9.62 -11.98
C ASN A 310 12.54 -8.83 -11.57
N HIS A 311 12.67 -8.58 -10.28
CA HIS A 311 13.91 -8.09 -9.68
C HIS A 311 14.72 -9.26 -9.12
N PRO A 312 16.07 -9.21 -9.19
CA PRO A 312 16.88 -10.16 -8.45
C PRO A 312 16.46 -10.14 -6.98
N LEU A 313 16.32 -11.31 -6.40
CA LEU A 313 16.10 -11.42 -4.96
C LEU A 313 17.37 -10.95 -4.28
N ASP A 314 17.27 -9.90 -3.46
CA ASP A 314 18.34 -9.43 -2.60
C ASP A 314 18.65 -10.46 -1.50
#